data_86f56e7730ad4727d9fa2c054c7571ee
#
_entry.id   86f56e7730ad4727d9fa2c054c7571ee
#
_cell.length_a   1.000
_cell.length_b   1.000
_cell.length_c   1.000
_cell.angle_alpha   90.00
_cell.angle_beta   90.00
_cell.angle_gamma   90.00
#
_symmetry.space_group_name_H-M   'P 1'
#
loop_
_entity.id
_entity.type
_entity.pdbx_description
1 polymer ?
#
loop_
_entity_poly.entity_id
_entity_poly.type
_entity_poly.pdbx_seq_one_letter_code
_entity_poly.pdbx_strand_id
1 'polypeptide(L)'
;ALPVPGNSKPVGIDIEKPSKDTVPSHPCIVITDGLALLRFMIVFAFFVFYAPNILGHADNYIEANPLVTPAHIVPEWYLLPFYAILRSVPDKLLGVVAMLSAILILAVLPWLDTSKIRSAVFRPLYKQFYWILVADVLILGYMGAMPAEGLYLLIARVATAYYFLHFLVILPVLGLKERTIPLPLSITEPVLGGSPNMAMAKKKESKLE
;
A
#
# COMPACT_ATOMS: atom_id res chain seq x y z
N ALA A 1 -24.79 -16.09 -2.03
CA ALA A 1 -24.34 -14.82 -2.59
C ALA A 1 -25.33 -13.75 -2.19
N LEU A 2 -24.93 -12.76 -1.43
CA LEU A 2 -25.72 -11.56 -1.20
C LEU A 2 -25.37 -10.60 -2.35
N PRO A 3 -26.25 -10.42 -3.33
CA PRO A 3 -26.08 -9.36 -4.30
C PRO A 3 -26.44 -8.05 -3.58
N VAL A 4 -25.44 -7.43 -2.97
CA VAL A 4 -25.61 -6.06 -2.49
C VAL A 4 -25.35 -5.15 -3.68
N PRO A 5 -26.38 -4.56 -4.29
CA PRO A 5 -26.22 -3.67 -5.43
C PRO A 5 -25.28 -2.53 -5.05
N GLY A 6 -24.18 -2.41 -5.77
CA GLY A 6 -23.21 -1.31 -5.61
C GLY A 6 -22.07 -1.54 -4.63
N ASN A 7 -22.01 -2.65 -3.89
CA ASN A 7 -21.07 -2.76 -2.76
C ASN A 7 -19.81 -3.60 -3.01
N SER A 8 -19.66 -4.24 -4.13
CA SER A 8 -18.47 -5.07 -4.38
C SER A 8 -18.00 -4.93 -5.82
N LYS A 9 -17.25 -3.85 -6.06
CA LYS A 9 -16.51 -3.65 -7.29
C LYS A 9 -15.01 -3.65 -6.95
N PRO A 10 -14.42 -4.80 -6.53
CA PRO A 10 -13.04 -4.82 -6.03
C PRO A 10 -12.03 -4.37 -7.08
N VAL A 11 -12.37 -4.53 -8.36
CA VAL A 11 -11.54 -4.12 -9.49
C VAL A 11 -12.09 -2.88 -10.21
N GLY A 12 -13.26 -2.35 -9.78
CA GLY A 12 -13.94 -1.23 -10.45
C GLY A 12 -14.77 -1.64 -11.67
N ILE A 13 -14.98 -2.93 -11.88
CA ILE A 13 -15.77 -3.49 -12.99
C ILE A 13 -17.21 -3.67 -12.53
N ASP A 14 -18.17 -3.26 -13.36
CA ASP A 14 -19.59 -3.47 -13.09
C ASP A 14 -19.99 -4.94 -13.28
N ILE A 15 -20.91 -5.42 -12.46
CA ILE A 15 -21.48 -6.75 -12.56
C ILE A 15 -22.70 -6.65 -13.49
N GLU A 16 -22.56 -7.10 -14.73
CA GLU A 16 -23.69 -7.11 -15.68
C GLU A 16 -24.69 -8.22 -15.38
N LYS A 17 -24.21 -9.41 -15.06
CA LYS A 17 -25.05 -10.59 -14.80
C LYS A 17 -24.62 -11.26 -13.49
N PRO A 18 -25.39 -11.09 -12.41
CA PRO A 18 -25.07 -11.70 -11.12
C PRO A 18 -24.84 -13.21 -11.19
N SER A 19 -25.55 -13.90 -12.08
CA SER A 19 -25.42 -15.37 -12.25
C SER A 19 -24.07 -15.81 -12.83
N LYS A 20 -23.36 -14.92 -13.56
CA LYS A 20 -22.07 -15.23 -14.18
C LYS A 20 -20.88 -14.69 -13.40
N ASP A 21 -21.07 -13.55 -12.72
CA ASP A 21 -19.99 -12.79 -12.07
C ASP A 21 -19.99 -12.96 -10.54
N THR A 22 -20.76 -13.91 -10.02
CA THR A 22 -20.79 -14.20 -8.57
C THR A 22 -20.22 -15.58 -8.29
N VAL A 23 -19.51 -15.66 -7.17
CA VAL A 23 -18.97 -16.90 -6.63
C VAL A 23 -19.78 -17.26 -5.37
N PRO A 24 -20.17 -18.53 -5.19
CA PRO A 24 -20.90 -18.92 -3.97
C PRO A 24 -20.04 -18.69 -2.74
N SER A 25 -20.63 -18.06 -1.70
CA SER A 25 -19.93 -17.82 -0.43
C SER A 25 -19.41 -19.11 0.18
N HIS A 26 -20.27 -20.14 0.22
CA HIS A 26 -19.89 -21.48 0.66
C HIS A 26 -19.98 -22.46 -0.54
N PRO A 27 -18.96 -23.27 -0.78
CA PRO A 27 -17.71 -23.42 0.00
C PRO A 27 -16.56 -22.49 -0.43
N CYS A 28 -16.64 -21.82 -1.58
CA CYS A 28 -15.49 -21.19 -2.21
C CYS A 28 -14.85 -20.08 -1.35
N ILE A 29 -15.60 -19.04 -0.98
CA ILE A 29 -15.06 -17.90 -0.23
C ILE A 29 -14.68 -18.33 1.18
N VAL A 30 -15.55 -19.09 1.86
CA VAL A 30 -15.31 -19.56 3.23
C VAL A 30 -14.03 -20.39 3.34
N ILE A 31 -13.78 -21.30 2.39
CA ILE A 31 -12.56 -22.12 2.39
C ILE A 31 -11.33 -21.25 2.10
N THR A 32 -11.40 -20.34 1.13
CA THR A 32 -10.28 -19.48 0.77
C THR A 32 -9.89 -18.57 1.92
N ASP A 33 -10.86 -17.92 2.56
CA ASP A 33 -10.65 -17.05 3.71
C ASP A 33 -10.16 -17.85 4.93
N GLY A 34 -10.73 -19.03 5.17
CA GLY A 34 -10.29 -19.95 6.22
C GLY A 34 -8.82 -20.38 6.04
N LEU A 35 -8.40 -20.69 4.82
CA LEU A 35 -7.00 -21.02 4.51
C LEU A 35 -6.07 -19.82 4.69
N ALA A 36 -6.51 -18.63 4.32
CA ALA A 36 -5.74 -17.40 4.53
C ALA A 36 -5.56 -17.13 6.02
N LEU A 37 -6.63 -17.21 6.79
CA LEU A 37 -6.61 -17.07 8.25
C LEU A 37 -5.71 -18.12 8.90
N LEU A 38 -5.82 -19.39 8.50
CA LEU A 38 -4.98 -20.46 9.03
C LEU A 38 -3.48 -20.20 8.80
N ARG A 39 -3.11 -19.79 7.58
CA ARG A 39 -1.71 -19.41 7.27
C ARG A 39 -1.23 -18.26 8.14
N PHE A 40 -2.05 -17.22 8.28
CA PHE A 40 -1.74 -16.11 9.18
C PHE A 40 -1.55 -16.57 10.62
N MET A 41 -2.46 -17.39 11.14
CA MET A 41 -2.38 -17.89 12.51
C MET A 41 -1.16 -18.78 12.77
N ILE A 42 -0.72 -19.57 11.77
CA ILE A 42 0.51 -20.37 11.89
C ILE A 42 1.73 -19.44 12.02
N VAL A 43 1.86 -18.42 11.16
CA VAL A 43 2.96 -17.46 11.21
C VAL A 43 2.92 -16.66 12.51
N PHE A 44 1.75 -16.19 12.91
CA PHE A 44 1.56 -15.46 14.16
C PHE A 44 1.92 -16.30 15.37
N ALA A 45 1.44 -17.54 15.44
CA ALA A 45 1.75 -18.48 16.54
C ALA A 45 3.25 -18.80 16.61
N PHE A 46 3.93 -18.91 15.47
CA PHE A 46 5.37 -19.07 15.45
C PHE A 46 6.08 -17.92 16.18
N PHE A 47 5.75 -16.66 15.85
CA PHE A 47 6.37 -15.52 16.53
C PHE A 47 5.98 -15.44 18.02
N VAL A 48 4.74 -15.76 18.38
CA VAL A 48 4.30 -15.67 19.78
C VAL A 48 4.93 -16.76 20.66
N PHE A 49 5.00 -18.00 20.18
CA PHE A 49 5.40 -19.14 21.01
C PHE A 49 6.87 -19.55 20.85
N TYR A 50 7.46 -19.36 19.68
CA TYR A 50 8.82 -19.85 19.40
C TYR A 50 9.85 -18.74 19.26
N ALA A 51 9.45 -17.57 18.80
CA ALA A 51 10.37 -16.48 18.54
C ALA A 51 9.83 -15.09 18.99
N PRO A 52 9.37 -14.95 20.27
CA PRO A 52 8.72 -13.72 20.75
C PRO A 52 9.62 -12.48 20.67
N ASN A 53 10.93 -12.69 20.79
CA ASN A 53 11.90 -11.59 20.88
C ASN A 53 12.53 -11.21 19.54
N ILE A 54 12.23 -11.92 18.45
CA ILE A 54 12.90 -11.69 17.16
C ILE A 54 12.54 -10.31 16.56
N LEU A 55 11.35 -9.81 16.87
CA LEU A 55 10.86 -8.50 16.44
C LEU A 55 11.07 -7.40 17.48
N GLY A 56 11.57 -7.75 18.68
CA GLY A 56 11.85 -6.80 19.73
C GLY A 56 13.22 -6.14 19.59
N HIS A 57 13.43 -5.06 20.34
CA HIS A 57 14.71 -4.38 20.41
C HIS A 57 15.54 -4.91 21.59
N ALA A 58 16.84 -5.12 21.39
CA ALA A 58 17.72 -5.69 22.40
C ALA A 58 17.84 -4.82 23.66
N ASP A 59 17.72 -3.49 23.49
CA ASP A 59 17.82 -2.54 24.61
C ASP A 59 16.67 -2.68 25.61
N ASN A 60 15.55 -3.31 25.25
CA ASN A 60 14.43 -3.56 26.16
C ASN A 60 14.77 -4.53 27.29
N TYR A 61 15.89 -5.28 27.18
CA TYR A 61 16.38 -6.19 28.23
C TYR A 61 17.40 -5.56 29.16
N ILE A 62 17.83 -4.32 28.87
CA ILE A 62 18.79 -3.60 29.70
C ILE A 62 18.02 -2.86 30.79
N GLU A 63 18.44 -3.03 32.04
CA GLU A 63 17.86 -2.32 33.18
C GLU A 63 18.05 -0.81 33.02
N ALA A 64 16.97 -0.05 33.23
CA ALA A 64 16.98 1.40 33.07
C ALA A 64 17.89 2.07 34.10
N ASN A 65 18.89 2.80 33.64
CA ASN A 65 19.73 3.64 34.48
C ASN A 65 19.41 5.12 34.24
N PRO A 66 18.86 5.84 35.24
CA PRO A 66 18.48 7.24 35.06
C PRO A 66 19.67 8.19 34.84
N LEU A 67 20.89 7.74 35.11
CA LEU A 67 22.12 8.54 34.98
C LEU A 67 22.82 8.36 33.64
N VAL A 68 22.42 7.35 32.84
CA VAL A 68 23.08 7.02 31.57
C VAL A 68 22.03 6.82 30.50
N THR A 69 22.05 7.67 29.47
CA THR A 69 21.24 7.47 28.28
C THR A 69 21.98 6.60 27.26
N PRO A 70 21.32 5.62 26.60
CA PRO A 70 21.93 4.84 25.52
C PRO A 70 22.48 5.74 24.40
N ALA A 71 23.62 5.36 23.85
CA ALA A 71 24.30 6.14 22.80
C ALA A 71 23.47 6.25 21.51
N HIS A 72 22.62 5.26 21.23
CA HIS A 72 21.80 5.21 20.03
C HIS A 72 20.38 4.78 20.38
N ILE A 73 19.47 5.73 20.45
CA ILE A 73 18.05 5.50 20.76
C ILE A 73 17.28 5.52 19.43
N VAL A 74 16.70 4.37 19.09
CA VAL A 74 15.83 4.22 17.90
C VAL A 74 14.47 3.67 18.32
N PRO A 75 13.39 4.08 17.68
CA PRO A 75 12.07 3.50 17.91
C PRO A 75 12.00 2.07 17.35
N GLU A 76 10.90 1.38 17.65
CA GLU A 76 10.58 0.06 17.08
C GLU A 76 10.57 0.11 15.55
N TRP A 77 10.90 -1.02 14.92
CA TRP A 77 11.13 -1.14 13.47
C TRP A 77 10.01 -0.56 12.58
N TYR A 78 8.75 -0.66 13.00
CA TYR A 78 7.61 -0.16 12.23
C TYR A 78 7.47 1.38 12.26
N LEU A 79 8.11 2.05 13.21
CA LEU A 79 8.15 3.51 13.29
C LEU A 79 9.39 4.13 12.63
N LEU A 80 10.38 3.33 12.25
CA LEU A 80 11.63 3.80 11.67
C LEU A 80 11.46 4.71 10.44
N PRO A 81 10.55 4.44 9.49
CA PRO A 81 10.34 5.33 8.34
C PRO A 81 9.91 6.74 8.77
N PHE A 82 8.99 6.84 9.72
CA PHE A 82 8.53 8.13 10.25
C PHE A 82 9.58 8.83 11.08
N TYR A 83 10.40 8.07 11.81
CA TYR A 83 11.54 8.61 12.54
C TYR A 83 12.62 9.15 11.60
N ALA A 84 12.87 8.51 10.45
CA ALA A 84 13.75 9.05 9.42
C ALA A 84 13.26 10.40 8.90
N ILE A 85 11.95 10.54 8.65
CA ILE A 85 11.32 11.80 8.23
C ILE A 85 11.54 12.89 9.29
N LEU A 86 11.28 12.58 10.57
CA LEU A 86 11.52 13.49 11.68
C LEU A 86 12.97 14.01 11.70
N ARG A 87 13.94 13.11 11.54
CA ARG A 87 15.37 13.44 11.59
C ARG A 87 15.90 14.11 10.32
N SER A 88 15.21 13.98 9.19
CA SER A 88 15.61 14.59 7.91
C SER A 88 15.55 16.12 7.94
N VAL A 89 14.67 16.67 8.78
CA VAL A 89 14.47 18.12 8.93
C VAL A 89 15.37 18.66 10.03
N PRO A 90 16.17 19.72 9.78
CA PRO A 90 17.11 20.26 10.79
C PRO A 90 16.41 20.95 11.97
N ASP A 91 15.24 21.53 11.74
CA ASP A 91 14.43 22.16 12.79
C ASP A 91 13.59 21.10 13.53
N LYS A 92 13.69 21.08 14.86
CA LYS A 92 13.01 20.09 15.71
C LYS A 92 11.48 20.17 15.59
N LEU A 93 10.93 21.38 15.56
CA LEU A 93 9.48 21.58 15.47
C LEU A 93 8.96 21.15 14.11
N LEU A 94 9.63 21.60 13.05
CA LEU A 94 9.28 21.21 11.67
C LEU A 94 9.44 19.71 11.44
N GLY A 95 10.43 19.06 12.07
CA GLY A 95 10.59 17.61 12.02
C GLY A 95 9.39 16.87 12.61
N VAL A 96 8.88 17.31 13.78
CA VAL A 96 7.67 16.73 14.38
C VAL A 96 6.45 16.96 13.49
N VAL A 97 6.29 18.16 12.94
CA VAL A 97 5.20 18.47 12.00
C VAL A 97 5.29 17.59 10.75
N ALA A 98 6.48 17.40 10.20
CA ALA A 98 6.69 16.54 9.03
C ALA A 98 6.32 15.08 9.34
N MET A 99 6.73 14.55 10.49
CA MET A 99 6.39 13.19 10.91
C MET A 99 4.88 13.01 11.08
N LEU A 100 4.20 13.93 11.76
CA LEU A 100 2.75 13.89 11.92
C LEU A 100 2.04 14.03 10.57
N SER A 101 2.51 14.92 9.70
CA SER A 101 1.97 15.09 8.35
C SER A 101 2.12 13.83 7.51
N ALA A 102 3.22 13.09 7.65
CA ALA A 102 3.43 11.83 6.95
C ALA A 102 2.42 10.74 7.37
N ILE A 103 1.99 10.74 8.62
CA ILE A 103 0.94 9.84 9.10
C ILE A 103 -0.44 10.33 8.63
N LEU A 104 -0.72 11.63 8.78
CA LEU A 104 -2.02 12.21 8.44
C LEU A 104 -2.32 12.15 6.93
N ILE A 105 -1.29 12.22 6.07
CA ILE A 105 -1.47 12.13 4.62
C ILE A 105 -2.11 10.80 4.21
N LEU A 106 -1.88 9.72 4.96
CA LEU A 106 -2.50 8.41 4.73
C LEU A 106 -4.01 8.44 4.99
N ALA A 107 -4.46 9.25 5.95
CA ALA A 107 -5.89 9.43 6.21
C ALA A 107 -6.59 10.23 5.10
N VAL A 108 -5.84 11.05 4.36
CA VAL A 108 -6.36 11.89 3.27
C VAL A 108 -6.30 11.18 1.90
N LEU A 109 -5.72 9.98 1.83
CA LEU A 109 -5.58 9.19 0.58
C LEU A 109 -6.87 9.08 -0.25
N PRO A 110 -8.08 8.86 0.31
CA PRO A 110 -9.30 8.75 -0.48
C PRO A 110 -9.62 9.99 -1.31
N TRP A 111 -9.17 11.16 -0.88
CA TRP A 111 -9.33 12.43 -1.62
C TRP A 111 -8.18 12.72 -2.57
N LEU A 112 -6.98 12.21 -2.27
CA LEU A 112 -5.78 12.37 -3.10
C LEU A 112 -5.78 11.43 -4.32
N ASP A 113 -6.36 10.23 -4.20
CA ASP A 113 -6.53 9.33 -5.35
C ASP A 113 -7.71 9.76 -6.22
N THR A 114 -7.44 10.59 -7.20
CA THR A 114 -8.42 11.13 -8.14
C THR A 114 -8.83 10.16 -9.23
N SER A 115 -8.27 8.94 -9.26
CA SER A 115 -8.54 7.97 -10.30
C SER A 115 -9.94 7.37 -10.20
N LYS A 116 -10.60 7.24 -11.35
CA LYS A 116 -11.88 6.53 -11.47
C LYS A 116 -11.72 5.01 -11.38
N ILE A 117 -10.54 4.48 -11.70
CA ILE A 117 -10.22 3.06 -11.71
C ILE A 117 -9.40 2.71 -10.47
N ARG A 118 -9.94 1.85 -9.61
CA ARG A 118 -9.32 1.50 -8.32
C ARG A 118 -8.18 0.50 -8.45
N SER A 119 -8.24 -0.39 -9.45
CA SER A 119 -7.25 -1.47 -9.57
C SER A 119 -5.99 -1.02 -10.30
N ALA A 120 -4.83 -1.27 -9.71
CA ALA A 120 -3.51 -1.03 -10.28
C ALA A 120 -3.23 -1.90 -11.54
N VAL A 121 -3.99 -2.97 -11.77
CA VAL A 121 -3.85 -3.83 -12.96
C VAL A 121 -4.11 -3.05 -14.26
N PHE A 122 -5.05 -2.10 -14.22
CA PHE A 122 -5.41 -1.25 -15.36
C PHE A 122 -4.67 0.09 -15.39
N ARG A 123 -3.74 0.30 -14.45
CA ARG A 123 -2.98 1.54 -14.25
C ARG A 123 -1.47 1.25 -14.30
N PRO A 124 -0.87 1.09 -15.48
CA PRO A 124 0.51 0.62 -15.62
C PRO A 124 1.55 1.59 -15.02
N LEU A 125 1.36 2.91 -15.19
CA LEU A 125 2.26 3.90 -14.60
C LEU A 125 2.12 3.95 -13.08
N TYR A 126 0.90 3.98 -12.56
CA TYR A 126 0.65 3.92 -11.13
C TYR A 126 1.31 2.71 -10.47
N LYS A 127 1.27 1.54 -11.12
CA LYS A 127 1.92 0.32 -10.62
C LYS A 127 3.44 0.50 -10.46
N GLN A 128 4.10 1.19 -11.40
CA GLN A 128 5.54 1.46 -11.31
C GLN A 128 5.86 2.41 -10.15
N PHE A 129 5.14 3.53 -10.05
CA PHE A 129 5.32 4.49 -8.96
C PHE A 129 4.99 3.90 -7.58
N TYR A 130 4.03 2.98 -7.50
CA TYR A 130 3.75 2.23 -6.28
C TYR A 130 4.98 1.42 -5.81
N TRP A 131 5.64 0.70 -6.71
CA TRP A 131 6.83 -0.06 -6.35
C TRP A 131 8.02 0.83 -5.96
N ILE A 132 8.15 2.00 -6.58
CA ILE A 132 9.14 3.00 -6.16
C ILE A 132 8.82 3.50 -4.74
N LEU A 133 7.54 3.74 -4.41
CA LEU A 133 7.14 4.09 -3.05
C LEU A 133 7.47 2.98 -2.05
N VAL A 134 7.24 1.72 -2.40
CA VAL A 134 7.60 0.59 -1.53
C VAL A 134 9.11 0.58 -1.26
N ALA A 135 9.92 0.77 -2.29
CA ALA A 135 11.37 0.87 -2.14
C ALA A 135 11.77 2.08 -1.28
N ASP A 136 11.13 3.23 -1.46
CA ASP A 136 11.37 4.46 -0.70
C ASP A 136 11.08 4.27 0.80
N VAL A 137 9.95 3.64 1.15
CA VAL A 137 9.59 3.34 2.55
C VAL A 137 10.60 2.38 3.19
N LEU A 138 11.11 1.39 2.45
CA LEU A 138 12.16 0.49 2.94
C LEU A 138 13.47 1.25 3.17
N ILE A 139 13.83 2.16 2.25
CA ILE A 139 15.01 3.03 2.40
C ILE A 139 14.86 3.93 3.62
N LEU A 140 13.69 4.56 3.80
CA LEU A 140 13.39 5.38 4.98
C LEU A 140 13.51 4.55 6.27
N GLY A 141 12.99 3.33 6.29
CA GLY A 141 13.13 2.43 7.42
C GLY A 141 14.59 2.14 7.76
N TYR A 142 15.39 1.81 6.77
CA TYR A 142 16.83 1.59 6.97
C TYR A 142 17.55 2.86 7.44
N MET A 143 17.27 4.01 6.83
CA MET A 143 17.87 5.29 7.23
C MET A 143 17.46 5.70 8.66
N GLY A 144 16.24 5.34 9.09
CA GLY A 144 15.78 5.57 10.47
C GLY A 144 16.58 4.81 11.52
N ALA A 145 17.09 3.62 11.17
CA ALA A 145 17.94 2.82 12.04
C ALA A 145 19.42 3.28 12.07
N MET A 146 19.87 4.05 11.06
CA MET A 146 21.26 4.51 10.95
C MET A 146 21.48 5.86 11.66
N PRO A 147 22.73 6.22 12.02
CA PRO A 147 23.05 7.55 12.54
C PRO A 147 22.66 8.66 11.57
N ALA A 148 22.18 9.81 12.09
CA ALA A 148 21.77 10.95 11.26
C ALA A 148 22.95 11.81 10.82
N GLU A 149 23.93 11.21 10.15
CA GLU A 149 25.17 11.89 9.78
C GLU A 149 25.51 11.64 8.30
N GLY A 150 26.23 12.60 7.71
CA GLY A 150 26.82 12.47 6.37
C GLY A 150 25.81 12.02 5.30
N LEU A 151 26.14 10.93 4.62
CA LEU A 151 25.40 10.39 3.49
C LEU A 151 24.00 9.88 3.90
N TYR A 152 23.85 9.29 5.08
CA TYR A 152 22.57 8.76 5.56
C TYR A 152 21.52 9.85 5.69
N LEU A 153 21.92 11.02 6.22
CA LEU A 153 21.02 12.17 6.32
C LEU A 153 20.60 12.70 4.95
N LEU A 154 21.53 12.73 3.98
CA LEU A 154 21.21 13.17 2.62
C LEU A 154 20.20 12.24 1.96
N ILE A 155 20.40 10.93 2.04
CA ILE A 155 19.47 9.94 1.49
C ILE A 155 18.11 10.06 2.17
N ALA A 156 18.07 10.18 3.50
CA ALA A 156 16.82 10.35 4.24
C ALA A 156 16.04 11.61 3.80
N ARG A 157 16.73 12.72 3.50
CA ARG A 157 16.10 13.95 2.99
C ARG A 157 15.50 13.75 1.60
N VAL A 158 16.22 13.11 0.70
CA VAL A 158 15.73 12.82 -0.67
C VAL A 158 14.53 11.88 -0.61
N ALA A 159 14.61 10.82 0.17
CA ALA A 159 13.52 9.87 0.38
C ALA A 159 12.30 10.55 1.01
N THR A 160 12.47 11.38 2.03
CA THR A 160 11.39 12.17 2.63
C THR A 160 10.72 13.10 1.60
N ALA A 161 11.51 13.77 0.77
CA ALA A 161 10.98 14.63 -0.29
C ALA A 161 10.17 13.81 -1.31
N TYR A 162 10.67 12.62 -1.69
CA TYR A 162 9.96 11.72 -2.59
C TYR A 162 8.65 11.20 -1.96
N TYR A 163 8.65 10.84 -0.68
CA TYR A 163 7.46 10.39 0.06
C TYR A 163 6.32 11.41 -0.06
N PHE A 164 6.57 12.67 0.27
CA PHE A 164 5.56 13.72 0.15
C PHE A 164 5.19 14.04 -1.30
N LEU A 165 6.16 14.06 -2.20
CA LEU A 165 5.93 14.25 -3.63
C LEU A 165 5.01 13.17 -4.20
N HIS A 166 5.21 11.92 -3.77
CA HIS A 166 4.39 10.79 -4.20
C HIS A 166 2.91 11.00 -3.88
N PHE A 167 2.58 11.30 -2.62
CA PHE A 167 1.19 11.44 -2.19
C PHE A 167 0.54 12.74 -2.65
N LEU A 168 1.25 13.86 -2.60
CA LEU A 168 0.67 15.18 -2.88
C LEU A 168 0.64 15.53 -4.37
N VAL A 169 1.57 14.99 -5.16
CA VAL A 169 1.71 15.36 -6.58
C VAL A 169 1.54 14.17 -7.50
N ILE A 170 2.35 13.12 -7.33
CA ILE A 170 2.37 11.99 -8.27
C ILE A 170 1.02 11.28 -8.28
N LEU A 171 0.48 10.96 -7.12
CA LEU A 171 -0.80 10.23 -7.00
C LEU A 171 -1.97 10.99 -7.62
N PRO A 172 -2.24 12.28 -7.30
CA PRO A 172 -3.32 13.04 -7.94
C PRO A 172 -3.11 13.24 -9.43
N VAL A 173 -1.87 13.54 -9.86
CA VAL A 173 -1.55 13.77 -11.29
C VAL A 173 -1.74 12.50 -12.11
N LEU A 174 -1.29 11.35 -11.60
CA LEU A 174 -1.51 10.06 -12.27
C LEU A 174 -3.01 9.74 -12.35
N GLY A 175 -3.77 9.97 -11.28
CA GLY A 175 -5.21 9.75 -11.30
C GLY A 175 -5.95 10.52 -12.40
N LEU A 176 -5.48 11.74 -12.72
CA LEU A 176 -6.07 12.61 -13.75
C LEU A 176 -5.55 12.35 -15.16
N LYS A 177 -4.25 12.06 -15.31
CA LYS A 177 -3.57 12.07 -16.63
C LYS A 177 -3.23 10.68 -17.17
N GLU A 178 -3.23 9.64 -16.31
CA GLU A 178 -2.83 8.31 -16.73
C GLU A 178 -3.82 7.73 -17.76
N ARG A 179 -3.29 7.20 -18.85
CA ARG A 179 -4.07 6.40 -19.80
C ARG A 179 -4.24 5.01 -19.22
N THR A 180 -5.44 4.73 -18.76
CA THR A 180 -5.80 3.44 -18.20
C THR A 180 -6.06 2.42 -19.30
N ILE A 181 -5.77 1.16 -19.01
CA ILE A 181 -6.16 0.04 -19.87
C ILE A 181 -7.70 -0.06 -19.83
N PRO A 182 -8.37 -0.32 -20.96
CA PRO A 182 -9.81 -0.46 -20.96
C PRO A 182 -10.26 -1.59 -20.05
N LEU A 183 -11.28 -1.29 -19.26
CA LEU A 183 -11.89 -2.26 -18.36
C LEU A 183 -12.71 -3.28 -19.18
N PRO A 184 -12.65 -4.58 -18.84
CA PRO A 184 -13.57 -5.56 -19.39
C PRO A 184 -15.01 -5.25 -18.95
N LEU A 185 -15.99 -5.69 -19.74
CA LEU A 185 -17.42 -5.47 -19.46
C LEU A 185 -17.90 -6.28 -18.24
N SER A 186 -17.28 -7.43 -17.98
CA SER A 186 -17.57 -8.28 -16.82
C SER A 186 -16.32 -8.92 -16.26
N ILE A 187 -16.40 -9.45 -15.03
CA ILE A 187 -15.28 -10.14 -14.39
C ILE A 187 -14.94 -11.46 -15.10
N THR A 188 -15.95 -12.13 -15.63
CA THR A 188 -15.82 -13.41 -16.35
C THR A 188 -15.34 -13.25 -17.80
N GLU A 189 -15.53 -12.09 -18.41
CA GLU A 189 -15.16 -11.86 -19.80
C GLU A 189 -13.68 -12.14 -20.11
N PRO A 190 -12.70 -11.70 -19.31
CA PRO A 190 -11.29 -12.00 -19.54
C PRO A 190 -10.96 -13.50 -19.46
N VAL A 191 -11.74 -14.26 -18.68
CA VAL A 191 -11.52 -15.69 -18.46
C VAL A 191 -12.19 -16.54 -19.53
N LEU A 192 -13.40 -16.17 -19.95
CA LEU A 192 -14.22 -16.97 -20.88
C LEU A 192 -14.21 -16.43 -22.30
N GLY A 193 -13.94 -15.16 -22.51
CA GLY A 193 -14.15 -14.44 -23.78
C GLY A 193 -12.91 -14.15 -24.61
N GLY A 194 -11.71 -14.56 -24.17
CA GLY A 194 -10.47 -14.21 -24.88
C GLY A 194 -10.11 -12.73 -24.79
N SER A 195 -9.14 -12.30 -25.55
CA SER A 195 -8.49 -10.97 -25.51
C SER A 195 -9.48 -9.79 -25.43
N PRO A 196 -9.17 -8.75 -24.60
CA PRO A 196 -9.97 -7.51 -24.47
C PRO A 196 -10.27 -6.81 -25.81
N ASN A 197 -9.48 -7.09 -26.84
CA ASN A 197 -9.66 -6.54 -28.18
C ASN A 197 -10.91 -7.08 -28.91
N MET A 198 -11.37 -8.29 -28.58
CA MET A 198 -12.60 -8.84 -29.17
C MET A 198 -13.88 -8.19 -28.62
N ALA A 199 -13.88 -7.82 -27.34
CA ALA A 199 -15.00 -7.13 -26.74
C ALA A 199 -15.20 -5.72 -27.30
N MET A 200 -14.10 -5.02 -27.63
CA MET A 200 -14.17 -3.72 -28.30
C MET A 200 -14.64 -3.83 -29.76
N ALA A 201 -14.26 -4.88 -30.47
CA ALA A 201 -14.72 -5.15 -31.83
C ALA A 201 -16.23 -5.39 -31.83
N LYS A 202 -16.75 -6.26 -30.95
CA LYS A 202 -18.20 -6.52 -30.82
C LYS A 202 -19.00 -5.28 -30.44
N LYS A 203 -18.44 -4.39 -29.56
CA LYS A 203 -19.12 -3.14 -29.19
C LYS A 203 -19.13 -2.09 -30.29
N LYS A 204 -18.16 -2.15 -31.22
CA LYS A 204 -18.19 -1.33 -32.45
C LYS A 204 -19.20 -1.82 -33.44
N GLU A 205 -19.34 -3.13 -33.63
CA GLU A 205 -20.33 -3.72 -34.52
C GLU A 205 -21.75 -3.46 -34.04
N SER A 206 -22.04 -3.63 -32.74
CA SER A 206 -23.39 -3.37 -32.18
C SER A 206 -23.80 -1.90 -32.15
N LYS A 207 -22.91 -0.96 -32.47
CA LYS A 207 -23.24 0.47 -32.62
C LYS A 207 -23.41 0.90 -34.07
N LEU A 208 -23.15 0.00 -35.01
CA LEU A 208 -23.30 0.22 -36.45
C LEU A 208 -24.57 -0.45 -37.02
N GLU A 209 -25.25 -1.28 -36.24
CA GLU A 209 -26.62 -1.77 -36.44
C GLU A 209 -27.63 -0.90 -35.67
#